data_e6f0320d7ba9ae071725f8877897aba2
#
_entry.id   e6f0320d7ba9ae071725f8877897aba2
#
_cell.length_a   1.000
_cell.length_b   1.000
_cell.length_c   1.000
_cell.angle_alpha   90.00
_cell.angle_beta   90.00
_cell.angle_gamma   90.00
#
_symmetry.space_group_name_H-M   'P 1'
#
loop_
_entity.id
_entity.type
_entity.pdbx_description
1 polymer ?
#
loop_
_entity_poly.entity_id
_entity_poly.type
_entity_poly.pdbx_seq_one_letter_code
_entity_poly.pdbx_strand_id
1 'polypeptide(L)'
;MYKEGVCLYRNPLRTPEDVKDWRMEGGGRLSFENGSLNLSHEDDGAHFVLWCPETFPDGIVVTWNFYPIEQPGLCMLFFAAAGDKGEDLFDSGLNKRTGSYQEYHSGDINALHLSYFRRKYAEERAFRTCNLRKSRGFHLVAMGADPLPSPEDADSPYRMKLIKVKDYVHFSINDLPVLEWRDDGKTYGPVLHGGKIGLRQMAPMKAAYHDLSVHQAVRR
;
A
#
# COMPACT_ATOMS: atom_id res chain seq x y z
N MET A 1 -2.23 -22.27 2.65
CA MET A 1 -2.94 -21.05 2.20
C MET A 1 -3.58 -20.39 3.41
N TYR A 2 -3.70 -19.04 3.44
CA TYR A 2 -4.31 -18.32 4.56
C TYR A 2 -5.64 -17.70 4.12
N LYS A 3 -6.57 -17.52 5.07
CA LYS A 3 -7.86 -16.86 4.90
C LYS A 3 -8.09 -15.80 5.99
N GLU A 4 -9.09 -14.97 5.79
CA GLU A 4 -9.57 -13.97 6.75
C GLU A 4 -10.12 -14.67 8.00
N GLY A 5 -9.61 -14.30 9.16
CA GLY A 5 -10.09 -14.70 10.50
C GLY A 5 -10.84 -13.55 11.18
N VAL A 6 -10.53 -13.31 12.46
CA VAL A 6 -11.13 -12.22 13.22
C VAL A 6 -10.81 -10.88 12.56
N CYS A 7 -11.82 -10.02 12.43
CA CYS A 7 -11.65 -8.64 11.93
C CYS A 7 -10.94 -7.81 13.01
N LEU A 8 -9.77 -7.25 12.65
CA LEU A 8 -8.99 -6.37 13.51
C LEU A 8 -9.32 -4.90 13.27
N TYR A 9 -9.64 -4.56 12.01
CA TYR A 9 -9.96 -3.20 11.60
C TYR A 9 -10.85 -3.23 10.36
N ARG A 10 -11.79 -2.30 10.31
CA ARG A 10 -12.62 -2.06 9.12
C ARG A 10 -12.86 -0.58 8.96
N ASN A 11 -12.69 -0.08 7.76
CA ASN A 11 -12.96 1.30 7.40
C ASN A 11 -13.63 1.35 6.02
N PRO A 12 -14.84 1.90 5.89
CA PRO A 12 -15.52 1.97 4.62
C PRO A 12 -14.85 2.93 3.61
N LEU A 13 -14.07 3.91 4.09
CA LEU A 13 -13.42 4.95 3.29
C LEU A 13 -14.42 5.72 2.42
N ARG A 14 -15.54 6.17 2.99
CA ARG A 14 -16.65 6.78 2.23
C ARG A 14 -16.89 8.24 2.58
N THR A 15 -16.45 8.66 3.74
CA THR A 15 -16.71 10.00 4.28
C THR A 15 -15.44 10.59 4.91
N PRO A 16 -15.35 11.92 5.07
CA PRO A 16 -14.25 12.56 5.80
C PRO A 16 -14.07 12.01 7.21
N GLU A 17 -15.16 11.63 7.88
CA GLU A 17 -15.14 11.09 9.24
C GLU A 17 -14.38 9.75 9.31
N ASP A 18 -14.44 8.94 8.24
CA ASP A 18 -13.75 7.66 8.17
C ASP A 18 -12.22 7.79 8.21
N VAL A 19 -11.69 8.94 7.80
CA VAL A 19 -10.25 9.18 7.70
C VAL A 19 -9.76 10.38 8.53
N LYS A 20 -10.58 10.91 9.43
CA LYS A 20 -10.24 12.09 10.24
C LYS A 20 -8.96 11.94 11.06
N ASP A 21 -8.70 10.70 11.52
CA ASP A 21 -7.53 10.35 12.32
C ASP A 21 -6.35 9.81 11.49
N TRP A 22 -6.54 9.71 10.16
CA TRP A 22 -5.47 9.30 9.27
C TRP A 22 -4.47 10.43 9.05
N ARG A 23 -3.20 10.07 8.93
CA ARG A 23 -2.11 11.04 8.79
C ARG A 23 -1.63 11.14 7.36
N MET A 24 -1.76 12.32 6.77
CA MET A 24 -1.18 12.66 5.47
C MET A 24 0.27 13.11 5.64
N GLU A 25 1.18 12.49 4.89
CA GLU A 25 2.55 12.96 4.70
C GLU A 25 2.71 13.33 3.22
N GLY A 26 3.01 14.61 2.94
CA GLY A 26 3.15 15.15 1.59
C GLY A 26 1.87 15.81 1.05
N GLY A 27 1.89 16.12 -0.25
CA GLY A 27 0.88 16.92 -0.94
C GLY A 27 -0.24 16.07 -1.57
N GLY A 28 -1.00 15.36 -0.74
CA GLY A 28 -2.17 14.61 -1.17
C GLY A 28 -3.47 15.39 -0.95
N ARG A 29 -4.44 15.15 -1.83
CA ARG A 29 -5.82 15.64 -1.70
C ARG A 29 -6.78 14.48 -1.54
N LEU A 30 -7.74 14.67 -0.65
CA LEU A 30 -8.83 13.75 -0.36
C LEU A 30 -10.14 14.35 -0.87
N SER A 31 -10.90 13.59 -1.65
CA SER A 31 -12.31 13.88 -1.93
C SER A 31 -13.15 12.62 -1.75
N PHE A 32 -14.47 12.78 -1.62
CA PHE A 32 -15.38 11.68 -1.36
C PHE A 32 -16.51 11.74 -2.38
N GLU A 33 -16.48 10.83 -3.32
CA GLU A 33 -17.42 10.77 -4.43
C GLU A 33 -17.84 9.33 -4.67
N ASN A 34 -19.08 9.10 -5.03
CA ASN A 34 -19.63 7.79 -5.34
C ASN A 34 -19.40 6.75 -4.22
N GLY A 35 -19.39 7.19 -2.95
CA GLY A 35 -19.18 6.31 -1.81
C GLY A 35 -17.75 5.78 -1.66
N SER A 36 -16.77 6.50 -2.16
CA SER A 36 -15.34 6.14 -2.13
C SER A 36 -14.48 7.33 -1.74
N LEU A 37 -13.35 7.05 -1.08
CA LEU A 37 -12.26 7.98 -0.90
C LEU A 37 -11.48 8.10 -2.21
N ASN A 38 -11.49 9.28 -2.82
CA ASN A 38 -10.69 9.59 -3.98
C ASN A 38 -9.41 10.29 -3.55
N LEU A 39 -8.29 9.72 -3.96
CA LEU A 39 -6.95 10.29 -3.72
C LEU A 39 -6.42 10.92 -4.99
N SER A 40 -5.90 12.13 -4.86
CA SER A 40 -5.24 12.90 -5.92
C SER A 40 -4.08 13.70 -5.32
N HIS A 41 -3.48 14.56 -6.12
CA HIS A 41 -2.31 15.36 -5.74
C HIS A 41 -2.65 16.85 -5.71
N GLU A 42 -1.94 17.61 -4.88
CA GLU A 42 -2.07 19.07 -4.85
C GLU A 42 -1.54 19.71 -6.13
N ASP A 43 -0.45 19.16 -6.67
CA ASP A 43 0.17 19.54 -7.95
C ASP A 43 0.85 18.32 -8.61
N ASP A 44 1.31 18.48 -9.86
CA ASP A 44 1.90 17.39 -10.68
C ASP A 44 3.24 16.85 -10.14
N GLY A 45 3.87 17.55 -9.23
CA GLY A 45 5.12 17.14 -8.58
C GLY A 45 4.91 16.54 -7.19
N ALA A 46 3.73 16.71 -6.61
CA ALA A 46 3.44 16.27 -5.25
C ALA A 46 3.37 14.74 -5.15
N HIS A 47 3.92 14.23 -4.08
CA HIS A 47 3.78 12.84 -3.69
C HIS A 47 3.29 12.77 -2.25
N PHE A 48 2.61 11.71 -1.88
CA PHE A 48 2.08 11.57 -0.53
C PHE A 48 2.02 10.12 -0.07
N VAL A 49 1.91 9.96 1.23
CA VAL A 49 1.44 8.73 1.88
C VAL A 49 0.34 9.08 2.87
N LEU A 50 -0.80 8.45 2.74
CA LEU A 50 -1.92 8.54 3.68
C LEU A 50 -1.88 7.33 4.60
N TRP A 51 -1.50 7.50 5.85
CA TRP A 51 -1.31 6.46 6.84
C TRP A 51 -2.54 6.18 7.68
N CYS A 52 -2.91 4.91 7.77
CA CYS A 52 -3.85 4.43 8.78
C CYS A 52 -3.26 4.66 10.19
N PRO A 53 -4.05 5.17 11.15
CA PRO A 53 -3.56 5.43 12.52
C PRO A 53 -3.21 4.14 13.28
N GLU A 54 -3.84 3.01 12.92
CA GLU A 54 -3.69 1.74 13.62
C GLU A 54 -2.35 1.07 13.34
N THR A 55 -1.81 0.41 14.35
CA THR A 55 -0.65 -0.48 14.23
C THR A 55 -1.13 -1.93 14.25
N PHE A 56 -0.80 -2.68 13.20
CA PHE A 56 -1.27 -4.05 13.04
C PHE A 56 -0.19 -5.06 13.47
N PRO A 57 -0.61 -6.21 14.06
CA PRO A 57 0.32 -7.29 14.36
C PRO A 57 0.82 -7.97 13.08
N ASP A 58 1.79 -8.87 13.22
CA ASP A 58 2.09 -9.84 12.16
C ASP A 58 0.93 -10.85 12.01
N GLY A 59 0.84 -11.49 10.86
CA GLY A 59 -0.21 -12.47 10.59
C GLY A 59 -1.55 -11.85 10.20
N ILE A 60 -1.55 -11.00 9.18
CA ILE A 60 -2.74 -10.28 8.71
C ILE A 60 -3.10 -10.60 7.26
N VAL A 61 -4.39 -10.44 6.96
CA VAL A 61 -4.96 -10.32 5.62
C VAL A 61 -5.54 -8.92 5.49
N VAL A 62 -5.06 -8.15 4.52
CA VAL A 62 -5.57 -6.82 4.19
C VAL A 62 -6.35 -6.90 2.90
N THR A 63 -7.56 -6.37 2.87
CA THR A 63 -8.35 -6.22 1.63
C THR A 63 -8.82 -4.79 1.47
N TRP A 64 -8.88 -4.32 0.23
CA TRP A 64 -9.47 -3.04 -0.14
C TRP A 64 -9.97 -3.10 -1.57
N ASN A 65 -10.91 -2.24 -1.91
CA ASN A 65 -11.34 -2.04 -3.28
C ASN A 65 -10.62 -0.84 -3.87
N PHE A 66 -10.16 -0.99 -5.10
CA PHE A 66 -9.38 -0.01 -5.86
C PHE A 66 -10.02 0.23 -7.21
N TYR A 67 -10.14 1.50 -7.63
CA TYR A 67 -10.60 1.88 -8.95
C TYR A 67 -9.69 2.96 -9.53
N PRO A 68 -9.05 2.74 -10.70
CA PRO A 68 -8.24 3.75 -11.36
C PRO A 68 -9.14 4.80 -12.02
N ILE A 69 -8.91 6.09 -11.74
CA ILE A 69 -9.69 7.21 -12.30
C ILE A 69 -8.92 7.91 -13.41
N GLU A 70 -7.65 8.24 -13.15
CA GLU A 70 -6.79 8.90 -14.13
C GLU A 70 -5.38 8.32 -14.10
N GLN A 71 -4.71 8.37 -15.27
CA GLN A 71 -3.29 8.02 -15.45
C GLN A 71 -2.58 9.16 -16.20
N PRO A 72 -1.23 9.23 -16.25
CA PRO A 72 -0.27 8.26 -15.74
C PRO A 72 -0.04 8.39 -14.22
N GLY A 73 0.68 7.41 -13.66
CA GLY A 73 1.07 7.40 -12.26
C GLY A 73 1.30 5.98 -11.76
N LEU A 74 1.32 5.82 -10.47
CA LEU A 74 1.32 4.50 -9.83
C LEU A 74 0.68 4.57 -8.44
N CYS A 75 0.16 3.44 -8.00
CA CYS A 75 -0.36 3.25 -6.64
C CYS A 75 0.54 2.30 -5.85
N MET A 76 0.56 2.47 -4.54
CA MET A 76 1.37 1.66 -3.65
C MET A 76 0.69 1.50 -2.30
N LEU A 77 0.81 0.30 -1.73
CA LEU A 77 0.49 0.03 -0.33
C LEU A 77 1.80 -0.19 0.43
N PHE A 78 2.02 0.63 1.45
CA PHE A 78 3.00 0.33 2.49
C PHE A 78 2.36 -0.56 3.56
N PHE A 79 3.11 -1.51 4.09
CA PHE A 79 2.67 -2.36 5.20
C PHE A 79 3.87 -2.82 6.03
N ALA A 80 3.62 -3.33 7.23
CA ALA A 80 4.64 -3.63 8.21
C ALA A 80 5.60 -2.44 8.44
N ALA A 81 5.05 -1.20 8.40
CA ALA A 81 5.84 0.02 8.50
C ALA A 81 6.02 0.43 9.97
N ALA A 82 7.28 0.55 10.38
CA ALA A 82 7.70 0.97 11.73
C ALA A 82 9.04 1.69 11.68
N GLY A 83 9.44 2.36 12.75
CA GLY A 83 10.79 2.88 12.91
C GLY A 83 11.85 1.77 12.77
N ASP A 84 13.08 2.14 12.41
CA ASP A 84 14.14 1.18 12.12
C ASP A 84 14.61 0.38 13.34
N LYS A 85 14.29 0.83 14.57
CA LYS A 85 14.50 0.13 15.84
C LYS A 85 13.22 -0.45 16.44
N GLY A 86 12.11 -0.43 15.69
CA GLY A 86 10.81 -0.95 16.11
C GLY A 86 9.89 0.07 16.78
N GLU A 87 10.22 1.37 16.73
CA GLU A 87 9.37 2.45 17.22
C GLU A 87 8.05 2.52 16.43
N ASP A 88 7.00 3.09 17.03
CA ASP A 88 5.80 3.46 16.26
C ASP A 88 6.20 4.39 15.10
N LEU A 89 5.57 4.21 13.95
CA LEU A 89 5.88 4.99 12.75
C LEU A 89 5.71 6.51 12.98
N PHE A 90 4.89 6.90 13.94
CA PHE A 90 4.62 8.29 14.28
C PHE A 90 5.39 8.79 15.51
N ASP A 91 6.37 8.02 15.98
CA ASP A 91 7.23 8.44 17.09
C ASP A 91 7.93 9.77 16.74
N SER A 92 7.96 10.68 17.70
CA SER A 92 8.56 12.01 17.54
C SER A 92 10.08 12.00 17.38
N GLY A 93 10.75 10.90 17.69
CA GLY A 93 12.18 10.69 17.48
C GLY A 93 12.55 10.36 16.03
N LEU A 94 11.57 10.00 15.20
CA LEU A 94 11.81 9.74 13.78
C LEU A 94 11.83 11.04 12.96
N ASN A 95 12.58 11.02 11.86
CA ASN A 95 12.64 12.14 10.95
C ASN A 95 11.26 12.44 10.36
N LYS A 96 10.95 13.73 10.19
CA LYS A 96 9.73 14.17 9.54
C LYS A 96 9.76 13.76 8.07
N ARG A 97 8.69 13.13 7.60
CA ARG A 97 8.50 12.74 6.20
C ARG A 97 7.54 13.68 5.49
N THR A 98 7.81 13.93 4.22
CA THR A 98 7.13 14.94 3.39
C THR A 98 6.50 14.34 2.13
N GLY A 99 6.47 13.00 2.00
CA GLY A 99 5.96 12.31 0.83
C GLY A 99 7.05 11.91 -0.17
N SER A 100 8.28 12.39 -0.04
CA SER A 100 9.40 11.97 -0.88
C SER A 100 9.68 10.48 -0.71
N TYR A 101 9.74 9.72 -1.81
CA TYR A 101 9.88 8.26 -1.74
C TYR A 101 11.18 7.82 -1.05
N GLN A 102 12.24 8.60 -1.20
CA GLN A 102 13.53 8.32 -0.56
C GLN A 102 13.42 8.25 0.98
N GLU A 103 12.56 9.05 1.59
CA GLU A 103 12.33 9.04 3.04
C GLU A 103 11.78 7.72 3.55
N TYR A 104 11.07 6.97 2.70
CA TYR A 104 10.44 5.69 3.04
C TYR A 104 11.29 4.46 2.72
N HIS A 105 12.28 4.57 1.84
CA HIS A 105 13.13 3.43 1.50
C HIS A 105 14.57 3.58 1.97
N SER A 106 15.03 4.79 2.32
CA SER A 106 16.41 5.05 2.78
C SER A 106 16.47 5.89 4.05
N GLY A 107 15.32 6.24 4.63
CA GLY A 107 15.20 6.96 5.89
C GLY A 107 15.40 6.06 7.11
N ASP A 108 14.75 6.45 8.21
CA ASP A 108 14.82 5.81 9.53
C ASP A 108 13.62 4.89 9.82
N ILE A 109 12.96 4.40 8.77
CA ILE A 109 11.86 3.43 8.87
C ILE A 109 12.14 2.17 8.07
N ASN A 110 11.54 1.08 8.50
CA ASN A 110 11.43 -0.16 7.74
C ASN A 110 9.99 -0.33 7.23
N ALA A 111 9.83 -0.84 6.02
CA ALA A 111 8.52 -1.15 5.47
C ALA A 111 8.61 -2.15 4.31
N LEU A 112 7.51 -2.82 4.02
CA LEU A 112 7.29 -3.48 2.75
C LEU A 112 6.45 -2.58 1.85
N HIS A 113 6.78 -2.52 0.57
CA HIS A 113 6.15 -1.64 -0.41
C HIS A 113 5.62 -2.46 -1.58
N LEU A 114 4.31 -2.55 -1.69
CA LEU A 114 3.64 -3.18 -2.82
C LEU A 114 3.17 -2.11 -3.79
N SER A 115 3.79 -1.99 -4.96
CA SER A 115 3.33 -1.10 -6.03
C SER A 115 2.52 -1.87 -7.07
N TYR A 116 1.43 -1.28 -7.48
CA TYR A 116 0.50 -1.77 -8.50
C TYR A 116 0.01 -0.59 -9.34
N PHE A 117 -0.66 -0.86 -10.46
CA PHE A 117 -1.08 0.15 -11.43
C PHE A 117 0.08 1.08 -11.82
N ARG A 118 1.24 0.48 -12.15
CA ARG A 118 2.44 1.23 -12.47
C ARG A 118 2.38 1.70 -13.93
N ARG A 119 2.08 2.99 -14.10
CA ARG A 119 1.87 3.64 -15.41
C ARG A 119 2.59 4.99 -15.52
N LYS A 120 3.51 5.30 -14.58
CA LYS A 120 4.19 6.61 -14.56
C LYS A 120 5.12 6.77 -15.76
N TYR A 121 5.94 5.76 -16.04
CA TYR A 121 6.95 5.81 -17.10
C TYR A 121 6.53 5.00 -18.32
N ALA A 122 7.13 5.30 -19.48
CA ALA A 122 6.78 4.66 -20.74
C ALA A 122 6.97 3.14 -20.72
N GLU A 123 8.09 2.69 -20.16
CA GLU A 123 8.40 1.27 -19.99
C GLU A 123 7.41 0.54 -19.07
N GLU A 124 6.91 1.21 -18.03
CA GLU A 124 5.88 0.66 -17.15
C GLU A 124 4.53 0.51 -17.84
N ARG A 125 4.25 1.38 -18.82
CA ARG A 125 3.03 1.27 -19.64
C ARG A 125 3.17 0.20 -20.74
N ALA A 126 4.38 -0.02 -21.21
CA ALA A 126 4.66 -1.06 -22.21
C ALA A 126 4.64 -2.47 -21.61
N PHE A 127 5.15 -2.63 -20.39
CA PHE A 127 5.18 -3.92 -19.68
C PHE A 127 4.73 -3.74 -18.22
N ARG A 128 3.48 -4.07 -17.97
CA ARG A 128 2.77 -3.79 -16.71
C ARG A 128 3.09 -4.80 -15.62
N THR A 129 3.67 -4.34 -14.52
CA THR A 129 4.06 -5.19 -13.39
C THR A 129 3.63 -4.60 -12.04
N CYS A 130 3.34 -5.49 -11.11
CA CYS A 130 3.33 -5.21 -9.67
C CYS A 130 4.69 -5.53 -9.08
N ASN A 131 5.21 -4.67 -8.21
CA ASN A 131 6.50 -4.87 -7.57
C ASN A 131 6.35 -4.89 -6.06
N LEU A 132 7.01 -5.85 -5.41
CA LEU A 132 7.21 -5.85 -3.96
C LEU A 132 8.65 -5.43 -3.67
N ARG A 133 8.80 -4.45 -2.80
CA ARG A 133 10.11 -3.99 -2.31
C ARG A 133 10.18 -4.08 -0.79
N LYS A 134 11.38 -4.30 -0.30
CA LYS A 134 11.71 -4.25 1.13
C LYS A 134 12.63 -3.07 1.41
N SER A 135 12.32 -2.31 2.42
CA SER A 135 13.15 -1.29 3.06
C SER A 135 13.57 -1.76 4.48
N ARG A 136 14.66 -1.30 5.00
CA ARG A 136 15.51 -0.21 4.56
C ARG A 136 16.37 -0.63 3.36
N GLY A 137 16.62 0.28 2.43
CA GLY A 137 17.30 -0.05 1.19
C GLY A 137 16.33 -0.29 0.03
N PHE A 138 16.32 0.03 -1.07
CA PHE A 138 15.36 -0.04 -2.20
C PHE A 138 15.31 -1.43 -2.86
N HIS A 139 15.20 -2.49 -2.07
CA HIS A 139 15.36 -3.87 -2.54
C HIS A 139 14.11 -4.39 -3.25
N LEU A 140 14.18 -4.66 -4.55
CA LEU A 140 13.12 -5.37 -5.30
C LEU A 140 13.21 -6.86 -4.95
N VAL A 141 12.20 -7.39 -4.28
CA VAL A 141 12.21 -8.75 -3.72
C VAL A 141 11.25 -9.71 -4.44
N ALA A 142 10.20 -9.17 -5.08
CA ALA A 142 9.33 -9.95 -5.95
C ALA A 142 8.69 -9.04 -7.01
N MET A 143 8.29 -9.65 -8.12
CA MET A 143 7.60 -9.00 -9.22
C MET A 143 6.54 -9.95 -9.78
N GLY A 144 5.39 -9.40 -10.17
CA GLY A 144 4.30 -10.13 -10.81
C GLY A 144 3.65 -9.31 -11.90
N ALA A 145 2.80 -9.94 -12.71
CA ALA A 145 2.01 -9.23 -13.72
C ALA A 145 0.98 -8.30 -13.06
N ASP A 146 0.71 -7.17 -13.69
CA ASP A 146 -0.36 -6.25 -13.29
C ASP A 146 -1.55 -6.41 -14.23
N PRO A 147 -2.62 -7.09 -13.81
CA PRO A 147 -3.80 -7.36 -14.63
C PRO A 147 -4.77 -6.17 -14.70
N LEU A 148 -4.53 -5.09 -13.97
CA LEU A 148 -5.43 -3.94 -13.94
C LEU A 148 -5.51 -3.30 -15.34
N PRO A 149 -6.70 -2.98 -15.85
CA PRO A 149 -6.85 -2.27 -17.12
C PRO A 149 -6.48 -0.80 -17.00
N SER A 150 -6.46 -0.09 -18.09
CA SER A 150 -6.43 1.37 -18.11
C SER A 150 -7.75 1.95 -17.57
N PRO A 151 -7.78 3.21 -17.10
CA PRO A 151 -9.02 3.81 -16.58
C PRO A 151 -10.19 3.76 -17.57
N GLU A 152 -9.89 3.89 -18.86
CA GLU A 152 -10.87 3.86 -19.94
C GLU A 152 -11.56 2.50 -20.10
N ASP A 153 -10.88 1.42 -19.69
CA ASP A 153 -11.35 0.03 -19.79
C ASP A 153 -11.82 -0.52 -18.42
N ALA A 154 -11.68 0.27 -17.35
CA ALA A 154 -12.09 -0.13 -16.01
C ALA A 154 -13.60 0.04 -15.85
N ASP A 155 -14.33 -1.03 -15.58
CA ASP A 155 -15.79 -1.05 -15.46
C ASP A 155 -16.30 -1.17 -14.02
N SER A 156 -15.45 -1.63 -13.11
CA SER A 156 -15.80 -1.89 -11.71
C SER A 156 -14.58 -1.81 -10.79
N PRO A 157 -14.76 -1.63 -9.48
CA PRO A 157 -13.66 -1.70 -8.53
C PRO A 157 -13.02 -3.09 -8.49
N TYR A 158 -11.70 -3.11 -8.34
CA TYR A 158 -10.89 -4.33 -8.23
C TYR A 158 -10.63 -4.65 -6.77
N ARG A 159 -10.94 -5.86 -6.35
CA ARG A 159 -10.65 -6.33 -4.99
C ARG A 159 -9.17 -6.68 -4.88
N MET A 160 -8.46 -5.90 -4.09
CA MET A 160 -7.06 -6.10 -3.74
C MET A 160 -6.97 -6.91 -2.46
N LYS A 161 -6.05 -7.87 -2.40
CA LYS A 161 -5.86 -8.71 -1.22
C LYS A 161 -4.38 -9.00 -0.98
N LEU A 162 -3.91 -8.57 0.17
CA LEU A 162 -2.55 -8.82 0.67
C LEU A 162 -2.61 -9.75 1.87
N ILE A 163 -1.74 -10.76 1.88
CA ILE A 163 -1.51 -11.64 3.02
C ILE A 163 -0.06 -11.44 3.47
N LYS A 164 0.15 -11.14 4.74
CA LYS A 164 1.47 -11.02 5.37
C LYS A 164 1.49 -11.89 6.63
N VAL A 165 2.26 -12.96 6.63
CA VAL A 165 2.39 -13.87 7.77
C VAL A 165 3.85 -14.28 7.93
N LYS A 166 4.49 -13.82 9.01
CA LYS A 166 5.91 -14.06 9.28
C LYS A 166 6.77 -13.65 8.06
N ASP A 167 7.46 -14.61 7.48
CA ASP A 167 8.30 -14.47 6.29
C ASP A 167 7.52 -14.43 4.96
N TYR A 168 6.23 -14.73 4.99
CA TYR A 168 5.42 -14.93 3.79
C TYR A 168 4.61 -13.70 3.42
N VAL A 169 4.68 -13.31 2.14
CA VAL A 169 3.84 -12.29 1.51
C VAL A 169 3.18 -12.88 0.27
N HIS A 170 1.88 -12.64 0.12
CA HIS A 170 1.12 -12.99 -1.08
C HIS A 170 0.19 -11.83 -1.45
N PHE A 171 0.11 -11.52 -2.72
CA PHE A 171 -0.79 -10.50 -3.25
C PHE A 171 -1.63 -11.05 -4.40
N SER A 172 -2.91 -10.72 -4.39
CA SER A 172 -3.86 -11.06 -5.46
C SER A 172 -4.79 -9.89 -5.77
N ILE A 173 -5.30 -9.88 -7.01
CA ILE A 173 -6.29 -8.92 -7.52
C ILE A 173 -7.47 -9.73 -8.06
N ASN A 174 -8.70 -9.48 -7.56
CA ASN A 174 -9.90 -10.28 -7.87
C ASN A 174 -9.65 -11.79 -7.71
N ASP A 175 -8.95 -12.14 -6.61
CA ASP A 175 -8.50 -13.50 -6.29
C ASP A 175 -7.50 -14.13 -7.29
N LEU A 176 -7.12 -13.44 -8.36
CA LEU A 176 -6.03 -13.85 -9.24
C LEU A 176 -4.68 -13.64 -8.53
N PRO A 177 -3.88 -14.68 -8.29
CA PRO A 177 -2.54 -14.52 -7.71
C PRO A 177 -1.64 -13.67 -8.61
N VAL A 178 -1.03 -12.64 -8.03
CA VAL A 178 -0.14 -11.70 -8.74
C VAL A 178 1.32 -11.95 -8.38
N LEU A 179 1.63 -11.99 -7.10
CA LEU A 179 2.99 -12.28 -6.63
C LEU A 179 2.99 -13.00 -5.29
N GLU A 180 4.08 -13.70 -5.05
CA GLU A 180 4.37 -14.39 -3.80
C GLU A 180 5.85 -14.22 -3.46
N TRP A 181 6.17 -14.08 -2.18
CA TRP A 181 7.54 -13.95 -1.70
C TRP A 181 7.71 -14.50 -0.29
N ARG A 182 8.91 -15.06 -0.05
CA ARG A 182 9.37 -15.46 1.28
C ARG A 182 10.66 -14.74 1.62
N ASP A 183 10.61 -14.02 2.73
CA ASP A 183 11.75 -13.31 3.29
C ASP A 183 12.69 -14.29 4.00
N ASP A 184 13.93 -14.42 3.54
CA ASP A 184 14.93 -15.29 4.19
C ASP A 184 15.46 -14.72 5.52
N GLY A 185 15.10 -13.48 5.83
CA GLY A 185 15.53 -12.75 7.02
C GLY A 185 17.03 -12.46 7.09
N LYS A 186 17.75 -12.59 5.98
CA LYS A 186 19.21 -12.50 5.89
C LYS A 186 19.67 -11.56 4.77
N THR A 187 19.23 -11.81 3.54
CA THR A 187 19.74 -11.10 2.34
C THR A 187 19.48 -9.60 2.41
N TYR A 188 18.31 -9.20 2.90
CA TYR A 188 17.90 -7.79 3.00
C TYR A 188 17.49 -7.40 4.42
N GLY A 189 18.20 -7.94 5.41
CA GLY A 189 17.94 -7.71 6.82
C GLY A 189 16.82 -8.61 7.39
N PRO A 190 16.47 -8.43 8.68
CA PRO A 190 15.54 -9.29 9.39
C PRO A 190 14.14 -9.24 8.78
N VAL A 191 13.33 -10.30 9.01
CA VAL A 191 11.90 -10.31 8.64
C VAL A 191 11.20 -9.15 9.36
N LEU A 192 10.43 -8.37 8.60
CA LEU A 192 9.56 -7.34 9.15
C LEU A 192 8.26 -7.99 9.64
N HIS A 193 7.83 -7.62 10.84
CA HIS A 193 6.66 -8.23 11.47
C HIS A 193 5.40 -7.37 11.33
N GLY A 194 4.94 -6.74 12.41
CA GLY A 194 3.81 -5.83 12.41
C GLY A 194 4.19 -4.40 12.03
N GLY A 195 3.22 -3.51 12.01
CA GLY A 195 3.42 -2.10 11.72
C GLY A 195 2.19 -1.44 11.09
N LYS A 196 2.35 -0.21 10.63
CA LYS A 196 1.27 0.57 10.02
C LYS A 196 1.10 0.23 8.53
N ILE A 197 -0.07 0.62 8.02
CA ILE A 197 -0.45 0.52 6.60
C ILE A 197 -0.64 1.93 6.06
N GLY A 198 -0.15 2.19 4.84
CA GLY A 198 -0.29 3.48 4.17
C GLY A 198 -0.57 3.36 2.68
N LEU A 199 -1.47 4.21 2.18
CA LEU A 199 -1.78 4.36 0.77
C LEU A 199 -0.90 5.45 0.17
N ARG A 200 -0.19 5.15 -0.91
CA ARG A 200 0.67 6.09 -1.64
C ARG A 200 0.27 6.17 -3.10
N GLN A 201 0.35 7.35 -3.66
CA GLN A 201 0.27 7.56 -5.10
C GLN A 201 1.40 8.45 -5.61
N MET A 202 1.73 8.30 -6.89
CA MET A 202 2.60 9.21 -7.62
C MET A 202 1.78 10.03 -8.61
N ALA A 203 1.97 11.35 -8.58
CA ALA A 203 1.29 12.30 -9.46
C ALA A 203 1.51 11.98 -10.96
N PRO A 204 0.56 12.30 -11.83
CA PRO A 204 -0.74 12.91 -11.56
C PRO A 204 -1.90 11.93 -11.33
N MET A 205 -1.61 10.69 -10.94
CA MET A 205 -2.59 9.62 -10.70
C MET A 205 -3.78 10.05 -9.85
N LYS A 206 -4.99 9.66 -10.27
CA LYS A 206 -6.18 9.66 -9.42
C LYS A 206 -6.75 8.26 -9.29
N ALA A 207 -7.14 7.88 -8.09
CA ALA A 207 -7.76 6.59 -7.84
C ALA A 207 -8.76 6.66 -6.68
N ALA A 208 -9.75 5.79 -6.72
CA ALA A 208 -10.73 5.62 -5.66
C ALA A 208 -10.43 4.37 -4.83
N TYR A 209 -10.72 4.47 -3.53
CA TYR A 209 -10.54 3.42 -2.54
C TYR A 209 -11.77 3.29 -1.65
N HIS A 210 -12.19 2.08 -1.36
CA HIS A 210 -13.25 1.83 -0.38
C HIS A 210 -13.12 0.46 0.27
N ASP A 211 -13.85 0.26 1.37
CA ASP A 211 -13.97 -1.01 2.09
C ASP A 211 -12.61 -1.64 2.48
N LEU A 212 -11.71 -0.84 3.06
CA LEU A 212 -10.48 -1.35 3.64
C LEU A 212 -10.81 -2.21 4.86
N SER A 213 -10.27 -3.43 4.91
CA SER A 213 -10.35 -4.26 6.10
C SER A 213 -9.04 -4.99 6.38
N VAL A 214 -8.76 -5.19 7.66
CA VAL A 214 -7.62 -5.97 8.14
C VAL A 214 -8.14 -7.06 9.05
N HIS A 215 -7.80 -8.29 8.74
CA HIS A 215 -8.19 -9.48 9.48
C HIS A 215 -6.96 -10.25 9.97
N GLN A 216 -7.10 -10.95 11.07
CA GLN A 216 -6.12 -11.94 11.45
C GLN A 216 -6.04 -13.03 10.36
N ALA A 217 -4.82 -13.39 9.96
CA ALA A 217 -4.62 -14.48 9.01
C ALA A 217 -4.76 -15.82 9.73
N VAL A 218 -5.67 -16.68 9.27
CA VAL A 218 -5.83 -18.04 9.78
C VAL A 218 -5.50 -19.05 8.70
N ARG A 219 -4.84 -20.16 9.07
CA ARG A 219 -4.54 -21.24 8.13
C ARG A 219 -5.85 -21.90 7.67
N ARG A 220 -5.96 -22.15 6.36
CA ARG A 220 -7.02 -23.02 5.83
C ARG A 220 -6.76 -24.46 6.21
#